data_4654ae70a260f9dff768d06dd4461dc4
#
_entry.id   4654ae70a260f9dff768d06dd4461dc4
#
_cell.length_a   1.000
_cell.length_b   1.000
_cell.length_c   1.000
_cell.angle_alpha   90.00
_cell.angle_beta   90.00
_cell.angle_gamma   90.00
#
_symmetry.space_group_name_H-M   'P 1'
#
loop_
_entity.id
_entity.type
_entity.pdbx_description
1 polymer ?
#
loop_
_entity_poly.entity_id
_entity_poly.type
_entity_poly.pdbx_seq_one_letter_code
_entity_poly.pdbx_strand_id
1 'polypeptide(L)'
;SRSNGSAKAVLSLQTLKLPKLSQHDKIIAAAPKKIYSNAHTYHINSISINSDQETFISADDLRINLWNLDIPDQSFNIVDIKPANMEELTEVITSAAFHPHHCNLFMYSSSKGTIKLSDMRQNALCDFRAKTFEEYLDPINHNFFTEITSSISDVKFSPDGRYIASRDYLTVKIWDVNMDNKPVKTINIHDQLKERLSDTYENDAIFDKFEVSFSGDSSSVMTGSYNNNFMIYPNVVKTGEASVGNNTMDEIVLQADKTAFKSKRLGTLQQQSARNKEWGDDIDFKKSILHFSWHPRENSVAIAATNNLFIFSAL
;
A
#
# COMPACT_ATOMS: atom_id res chain seq x y z
N SER A 1 2.94 25.90 -26.61
CA SER A 1 3.89 24.78 -26.57
C SER A 1 5.29 25.27 -26.86
N ARG A 2 6.17 25.12 -25.93
CA ARG A 2 7.57 25.48 -26.13
C ARG A 2 8.36 24.24 -26.54
N SER A 3 9.02 24.36 -27.66
CA SER A 3 10.25 23.63 -27.90
C SER A 3 11.40 24.52 -27.40
N ASN A 4 12.23 24.00 -26.52
CA ASN A 4 13.56 24.49 -26.13
C ASN A 4 13.86 25.98 -26.38
N GLY A 5 13.40 26.82 -25.48
CA GLY A 5 13.77 28.22 -25.54
C GLY A 5 14.05 28.79 -24.17
N SER A 6 15.20 29.39 -23.99
CA SER A 6 15.51 30.19 -22.82
C SER A 6 14.46 31.30 -22.65
N ALA A 7 14.26 31.79 -21.43
CA ALA A 7 13.27 32.84 -21.12
C ALA A 7 13.37 34.14 -21.99
N LYS A 8 14.42 34.27 -22.76
CA LYS A 8 14.61 35.41 -23.71
C LYS A 8 13.82 35.27 -25.02
N ALA A 9 13.31 34.07 -25.35
CA ALA A 9 12.61 33.86 -26.63
C ALA A 9 11.16 34.35 -26.65
N VAL A 10 10.65 34.86 -25.53
CA VAL A 10 9.22 35.24 -25.39
C VAL A 10 9.00 36.77 -25.60
N LEU A 11 10.04 37.54 -25.93
CA LEU A 11 9.93 38.98 -26.05
C LEU A 11 9.46 39.47 -27.42
N SER A 12 9.23 38.59 -28.38
CA SER A 12 8.72 38.98 -29.71
C SER A 12 7.40 38.27 -30.02
N LEU A 13 6.37 39.01 -30.34
CA LEU A 13 5.08 38.50 -30.82
C LEU A 13 5.21 37.55 -32.03
N GLN A 14 6.29 37.69 -32.81
CA GLN A 14 6.59 36.81 -33.96
C GLN A 14 6.97 35.38 -33.55
N THR A 15 7.36 35.15 -32.29
CA THR A 15 7.69 33.82 -31.75
C THR A 15 6.53 33.17 -31.02
N LEU A 16 5.44 33.88 -30.80
CA LEU A 16 4.23 33.33 -30.20
C LEU A 16 3.46 32.53 -31.26
N LYS A 17 3.43 31.21 -31.05
CA LYS A 17 2.54 30.30 -31.78
C LYS A 17 1.28 30.08 -30.96
N LEU A 18 0.15 30.45 -31.51
CA LEU A 18 -1.14 30.09 -30.94
C LEU A 18 -1.27 28.56 -30.92
N PRO A 19 -1.74 27.97 -29.80
CA PRO A 19 -2.02 26.54 -29.76
C PRO A 19 -3.05 26.21 -30.82
N LYS A 20 -2.74 25.30 -31.73
CA LYS A 20 -3.71 24.76 -32.69
C LYS A 20 -4.51 23.68 -31.98
N LEU A 21 -5.81 23.77 -32.00
CA LEU A 21 -6.70 22.68 -31.64
C LEU A 21 -6.52 21.59 -32.70
N SER A 22 -5.96 20.44 -32.30
CA SER A 22 -5.97 19.24 -33.10
C SER A 22 -7.24 18.48 -32.78
N GLN A 23 -8.07 18.18 -33.76
CA GLN A 23 -9.18 17.28 -33.62
C GLN A 23 -8.59 15.87 -33.50
N HIS A 24 -8.90 15.17 -32.42
CA HIS A 24 -8.58 13.76 -32.28
C HIS A 24 -9.75 12.96 -32.86
N ASP A 25 -9.44 12.04 -33.77
CA ASP A 25 -10.45 11.17 -34.42
C ASP A 25 -11.08 10.16 -33.43
N LYS A 26 -10.49 10.02 -32.25
CA LYS A 26 -10.98 9.13 -31.20
C LYS A 26 -10.99 9.86 -29.87
N ILE A 27 -12.15 9.87 -29.22
CA ILE A 27 -12.33 10.32 -27.85
C ILE A 27 -12.47 9.06 -27.00
N ILE A 28 -11.60 8.92 -25.98
CA ILE A 28 -11.75 7.87 -24.98
C ILE A 28 -12.75 8.39 -23.96
N ALA A 29 -13.91 7.74 -23.88
CA ALA A 29 -14.93 8.01 -22.88
C ALA A 29 -15.06 6.80 -21.94
N ALA A 30 -15.20 7.06 -20.64
CA ALA A 30 -15.50 6.03 -19.64
C ALA A 30 -16.98 6.13 -19.27
N ALA A 31 -17.70 5.01 -19.39
CA ALA A 31 -19.07 4.88 -18.93
C ALA A 31 -19.20 3.62 -18.05
N PRO A 32 -20.00 3.66 -16.95
CA PRO A 32 -20.23 2.49 -16.13
C PRO A 32 -20.95 1.42 -16.96
N LYS A 33 -20.40 0.21 -16.99
CA LYS A 33 -20.97 -0.93 -17.71
C LYS A 33 -21.87 -1.77 -16.80
N LYS A 34 -21.47 -1.95 -15.56
CA LYS A 34 -22.21 -2.69 -14.53
C LYS A 34 -22.12 -1.93 -13.20
N ILE A 35 -23.16 -2.03 -12.40
CA ILE A 35 -23.23 -1.44 -11.07
C ILE A 35 -23.55 -2.57 -10.09
N TYR A 36 -22.67 -2.80 -9.12
CA TYR A 36 -22.83 -3.74 -8.03
C TYR A 36 -23.28 -2.99 -6.80
N SER A 37 -24.56 -3.09 -6.46
CA SER A 37 -25.18 -2.22 -5.46
C SER A 37 -25.84 -3.01 -4.32
N ASN A 38 -26.26 -2.27 -3.27
CA ASN A 38 -27.11 -2.76 -2.16
C ASN A 38 -26.47 -3.83 -1.27
N ALA A 39 -25.14 -3.92 -1.20
CA ALA A 39 -24.45 -4.90 -0.36
C ALA A 39 -23.65 -4.30 0.80
N HIS A 40 -23.30 -3.03 0.73
CA HIS A 40 -22.49 -2.34 1.73
C HIS A 40 -23.23 -1.19 2.40
N THR A 41 -23.06 -1.09 3.70
CA THR A 41 -23.60 0.01 4.52
C THR A 41 -22.51 1.05 4.82
N TYR A 42 -21.26 0.62 4.82
CA TYR A 42 -20.09 1.44 5.10
C TYR A 42 -19.26 1.66 3.83
N HIS A 43 -18.27 2.54 3.89
CA HIS A 43 -17.35 2.78 2.78
C HIS A 43 -16.60 1.52 2.42
N ILE A 44 -16.52 1.22 1.11
CA ILE A 44 -15.73 0.12 0.59
C ILE A 44 -14.26 0.51 0.67
N ASN A 45 -13.47 -0.24 1.46
CA ASN A 45 -12.06 0.01 1.65
C ASN A 45 -11.16 -0.77 0.68
N SER A 46 -11.65 -1.90 0.17
CA SER A 46 -10.85 -2.75 -0.72
C SER A 46 -11.70 -3.56 -1.69
N ILE A 47 -11.13 -3.81 -2.86
CA ILE A 47 -11.67 -4.66 -3.92
C ILE A 47 -10.56 -5.54 -4.42
N SER A 48 -10.82 -6.84 -4.59
CA SER A 48 -9.84 -7.78 -5.14
C SER A 48 -10.51 -8.74 -6.12
N ILE A 49 -9.96 -8.81 -7.33
CA ILE A 49 -10.41 -9.77 -8.34
C ILE A 49 -9.76 -11.12 -8.06
N ASN A 50 -10.55 -12.18 -8.15
CA ASN A 50 -10.09 -13.53 -7.93
C ASN A 50 -9.23 -14.06 -9.10
N SER A 51 -8.40 -15.05 -8.83
CA SER A 51 -7.59 -15.73 -9.84
C SER A 51 -8.43 -16.54 -10.86
N ASP A 52 -9.68 -16.85 -10.57
CA ASP A 52 -10.64 -17.45 -11.52
C ASP A 52 -11.10 -16.47 -12.61
N GLN A 53 -10.89 -15.16 -12.44
CA GLN A 53 -11.32 -14.07 -13.32
C GLN A 53 -12.84 -13.98 -13.51
N GLU A 54 -13.62 -14.67 -12.68
CA GLU A 54 -15.09 -14.69 -12.71
C GLU A 54 -15.68 -14.00 -11.48
N THR A 55 -14.95 -14.02 -10.36
CA THR A 55 -15.42 -13.48 -9.09
C THR A 55 -14.52 -12.38 -8.54
N PHE A 56 -15.06 -11.58 -7.66
CA PHE A 56 -14.31 -10.59 -6.89
C PHE A 56 -14.91 -10.40 -5.50
N ILE A 57 -14.11 -9.92 -4.56
CA ILE A 57 -14.58 -9.50 -3.25
C ILE A 57 -14.54 -7.98 -3.15
N SER A 58 -15.50 -7.45 -2.38
CA SER A 58 -15.51 -6.09 -1.87
C SER A 58 -15.65 -6.12 -0.35
N ALA A 59 -14.85 -5.30 0.33
CA ALA A 59 -14.87 -5.22 1.79
C ALA A 59 -15.20 -3.82 2.26
N ASP A 60 -16.06 -3.73 3.26
CA ASP A 60 -16.25 -2.54 4.08
C ASP A 60 -15.70 -2.78 5.51
N ASP A 61 -15.99 -1.89 6.43
CA ASP A 61 -15.48 -1.97 7.80
C ASP A 61 -15.91 -3.24 8.55
N LEU A 62 -17.05 -3.85 8.19
CA LEU A 62 -17.66 -4.95 8.95
C LEU A 62 -17.95 -6.19 8.12
N ARG A 63 -18.00 -6.09 6.80
CA ARG A 63 -18.43 -7.17 5.92
C ARG A 63 -17.53 -7.32 4.71
N ILE A 64 -17.41 -8.57 4.22
CA ILE A 64 -16.83 -8.89 2.93
C ILE A 64 -17.89 -9.63 2.12
N ASN A 65 -18.13 -9.13 0.92
CA ASN A 65 -19.08 -9.69 -0.02
C ASN A 65 -18.36 -10.23 -1.25
N LEU A 66 -18.76 -11.43 -1.67
CA LEU A 66 -18.33 -12.09 -2.91
C LEU A 66 -19.35 -11.78 -4.01
N TRP A 67 -18.85 -11.43 -5.17
CA TRP A 67 -19.62 -11.13 -6.36
C TRP A 67 -19.19 -11.96 -7.54
N ASN A 68 -20.11 -12.20 -8.46
CA ASN A 68 -19.78 -12.66 -9.79
C ASN A 68 -19.73 -11.46 -10.76
N LEU A 69 -18.69 -11.38 -11.59
CA LEU A 69 -18.50 -10.28 -12.54
C LEU A 69 -19.63 -10.18 -13.58
N ASP A 70 -20.32 -11.27 -13.85
CA ASP A 70 -21.41 -11.28 -14.82
C ASP A 70 -22.80 -11.04 -14.19
N ILE A 71 -22.95 -11.25 -12.88
CA ILE A 71 -24.22 -11.16 -12.15
C ILE A 71 -24.15 -10.03 -11.12
N PRO A 72 -24.45 -8.78 -11.50
CA PRO A 72 -24.24 -7.62 -10.63
C PRO A 72 -25.31 -7.43 -9.54
N ASP A 73 -26.41 -8.13 -9.62
CA ASP A 73 -27.56 -8.02 -8.71
C ASP A 73 -27.54 -9.02 -7.55
N GLN A 74 -26.53 -9.88 -7.50
CA GLN A 74 -26.37 -10.90 -6.45
C GLN A 74 -25.00 -10.79 -5.79
N SER A 75 -24.99 -10.77 -4.46
CA SER A 75 -23.79 -10.88 -3.66
C SER A 75 -23.95 -11.93 -2.55
N PHE A 76 -22.84 -12.53 -2.16
CA PHE A 76 -22.78 -13.46 -1.04
C PHE A 76 -21.93 -12.85 0.07
N ASN A 77 -22.50 -12.72 1.26
CA ASN A 77 -21.74 -12.31 2.42
C ASN A 77 -20.88 -13.48 2.90
N ILE A 78 -19.56 -13.34 2.83
CA ILE A 78 -18.60 -14.40 3.22
C ILE A 78 -17.87 -14.10 4.53
N VAL A 79 -17.90 -12.85 5.00
CA VAL A 79 -17.39 -12.42 6.31
C VAL A 79 -18.35 -11.40 6.87
N ASP A 80 -18.78 -11.58 8.12
CA ASP A 80 -19.62 -10.62 8.86
C ASP A 80 -19.15 -10.55 10.31
N ILE A 81 -18.42 -9.49 10.65
CA ILE A 81 -17.94 -9.23 12.01
C ILE A 81 -18.79 -8.23 12.77
N LYS A 82 -19.93 -7.83 12.18
CA LYS A 82 -20.84 -6.89 12.82
C LYS A 82 -21.46 -7.52 14.07
N PRO A 83 -21.21 -6.95 15.28
CA PRO A 83 -21.85 -7.45 16.51
C PRO A 83 -23.35 -7.15 16.52
N ALA A 84 -24.09 -7.90 17.31
CA ALA A 84 -25.52 -7.64 17.53
C ALA A 84 -25.75 -6.27 18.20
N ASN A 85 -24.88 -5.90 19.14
CA ASN A 85 -24.82 -4.58 19.74
C ASN A 85 -23.56 -3.85 19.28
N MET A 86 -23.72 -2.69 18.62
CA MET A 86 -22.59 -1.89 18.10
C MET A 86 -21.66 -1.36 19.19
N GLU A 87 -22.10 -1.30 20.45
CA GLU A 87 -21.23 -0.96 21.59
C GLU A 87 -20.17 -2.03 21.87
N GLU A 88 -20.39 -3.25 21.39
CA GLU A 88 -19.45 -4.38 21.50
C GLU A 88 -18.46 -4.44 20.34
N LEU A 89 -18.50 -3.48 19.44
CA LEU A 89 -17.57 -3.42 18.30
C LEU A 89 -16.12 -3.23 18.81
N THR A 90 -15.27 -4.18 18.49
CA THR A 90 -13.87 -4.18 18.95
C THR A 90 -12.87 -3.99 17.83
N GLU A 91 -13.23 -4.32 16.60
CA GLU A 91 -12.34 -4.23 15.44
C GLU A 91 -13.12 -3.96 14.16
N VAL A 92 -12.44 -3.40 13.17
CA VAL A 92 -12.94 -3.21 11.82
C VAL A 92 -12.01 -3.85 10.80
N ILE A 93 -12.58 -4.25 9.66
CA ILE A 93 -11.82 -4.74 8.50
C ILE A 93 -11.16 -3.55 7.81
N THR A 94 -9.87 -3.64 7.55
CA THR A 94 -9.11 -2.54 6.97
C THR A 94 -8.68 -2.78 5.54
N SER A 95 -8.45 -4.03 5.13
CA SER A 95 -8.10 -4.42 3.77
C SER A 95 -8.45 -5.89 3.52
N ALA A 96 -8.74 -6.27 2.29
CA ALA A 96 -8.98 -7.65 1.90
C ALA A 96 -8.42 -7.93 0.50
N ALA A 97 -7.89 -9.13 0.28
CA ALA A 97 -7.31 -9.54 -0.99
C ALA A 97 -7.48 -11.05 -1.23
N PHE A 98 -7.73 -11.43 -2.49
CA PHE A 98 -7.65 -12.82 -2.92
C PHE A 98 -6.21 -13.29 -3.06
N HIS A 99 -6.01 -14.59 -2.86
CA HIS A 99 -4.76 -15.26 -3.17
C HIS A 99 -4.52 -15.28 -4.69
N PRO A 100 -3.30 -14.97 -5.17
CA PRO A 100 -3.06 -14.81 -6.61
C PRO A 100 -3.23 -16.07 -7.44
N HIS A 101 -3.16 -17.27 -6.83
CA HIS A 101 -3.23 -18.57 -7.54
C HIS A 101 -4.33 -19.49 -7.03
N HIS A 102 -4.76 -19.36 -5.78
CA HIS A 102 -5.77 -20.22 -5.17
C HIS A 102 -7.09 -19.48 -5.04
N CYS A 103 -8.01 -19.74 -5.95
CA CYS A 103 -9.28 -19.03 -6.07
C CYS A 103 -10.21 -19.16 -4.83
N ASN A 104 -9.98 -20.13 -3.97
CA ASN A 104 -10.76 -20.33 -2.76
C ASN A 104 -10.16 -19.63 -1.52
N LEU A 105 -8.94 -19.10 -1.63
CA LEU A 105 -8.26 -18.46 -0.51
C LEU A 105 -8.31 -16.94 -0.63
N PHE A 106 -8.65 -16.30 0.46
CA PHE A 106 -8.57 -14.84 0.60
C PHE A 106 -8.10 -14.48 2.01
N MET A 107 -7.57 -13.30 2.17
CA MET A 107 -7.19 -12.76 3.46
C MET A 107 -7.86 -11.42 3.70
N TYR A 108 -7.98 -11.06 4.96
CA TYR A 108 -8.37 -9.72 5.39
C TYR A 108 -7.64 -9.31 6.65
N SER A 109 -7.43 -8.02 6.80
CA SER A 109 -6.74 -7.42 7.95
C SER A 109 -7.71 -6.61 8.80
N SER A 110 -7.33 -6.40 10.05
CA SER A 110 -8.14 -5.64 10.99
C SER A 110 -7.40 -4.48 11.66
N SER A 111 -8.17 -3.61 12.28
CA SER A 111 -7.68 -2.50 13.10
C SER A 111 -6.97 -2.95 14.38
N LYS A 112 -7.05 -4.22 14.75
CA LYS A 112 -6.31 -4.82 15.88
C LYS A 112 -4.91 -5.33 15.52
N GLY A 113 -4.50 -5.21 14.25
CA GLY A 113 -3.19 -5.71 13.82
C GLY A 113 -3.18 -7.19 13.47
N THR A 114 -4.34 -7.81 13.25
CA THR A 114 -4.45 -9.22 12.87
C THR A 114 -4.70 -9.35 11.36
N ILE A 115 -4.21 -10.45 10.77
CA ILE A 115 -4.54 -10.88 9.43
C ILE A 115 -5.21 -12.24 9.54
N LYS A 116 -6.33 -12.41 8.87
CA LYS A 116 -7.05 -13.69 8.81
C LYS A 116 -7.01 -14.22 7.38
N LEU A 117 -6.54 -15.44 7.22
CA LEU A 117 -6.53 -16.19 5.95
C LEU A 117 -7.63 -17.22 6.00
N SER A 118 -8.58 -17.15 5.07
CA SER A 118 -9.79 -17.96 5.05
C SER A 118 -9.90 -18.75 3.76
N ASP A 119 -10.53 -19.93 3.87
CA ASP A 119 -10.86 -20.81 2.74
C ASP A 119 -12.39 -20.87 2.57
N MET A 120 -12.89 -20.40 1.43
CA MET A 120 -14.32 -20.35 1.13
C MET A 120 -14.99 -21.74 1.04
N ARG A 121 -14.20 -22.81 0.96
CA ARG A 121 -14.74 -24.20 0.92
C ARG A 121 -15.14 -24.73 2.31
N GLN A 122 -14.65 -24.11 3.38
CA GLN A 122 -14.84 -24.63 4.74
C GLN A 122 -16.21 -24.29 5.31
N ASN A 123 -16.66 -23.05 5.16
CA ASN A 123 -17.93 -22.57 5.68
C ASN A 123 -18.50 -21.46 4.79
N ALA A 124 -19.82 -21.23 4.87
CA ALA A 124 -20.48 -20.13 4.20
C ALA A 124 -20.01 -18.76 4.75
N LEU A 125 -19.86 -18.66 6.08
CA LEU A 125 -19.17 -17.55 6.75
C LEU A 125 -17.75 -18.01 7.08
N CYS A 126 -16.76 -17.29 6.58
CA CYS A 126 -15.36 -17.70 6.57
C CYS A 126 -14.55 -17.15 7.75
N ASP A 127 -15.17 -16.49 8.71
CA ASP A 127 -14.52 -15.86 9.86
C ASP A 127 -14.18 -16.85 10.99
N PHE A 128 -14.92 -17.94 11.15
CA PHE A 128 -14.80 -18.86 12.31
C PHE A 128 -13.58 -19.79 12.28
N ARG A 129 -13.02 -20.09 11.10
CA ARG A 129 -11.91 -21.03 10.94
C ARG A 129 -10.73 -20.45 10.18
N ALA A 130 -10.61 -19.14 10.20
CA ALA A 130 -9.51 -18.45 9.56
C ALA A 130 -8.20 -18.74 10.27
N LYS A 131 -7.13 -18.94 9.51
CA LYS A 131 -5.77 -18.94 10.03
C LYS A 131 -5.40 -17.51 10.39
N THR A 132 -5.02 -17.27 11.64
CA THR A 132 -4.77 -15.92 12.16
C THR A 132 -3.27 -15.66 12.26
N PHE A 133 -2.81 -14.58 11.66
CA PHE A 133 -1.45 -14.06 11.77
C PHE A 133 -1.50 -12.84 12.69
N GLU A 134 -0.81 -12.95 13.81
CA GLU A 134 -0.68 -11.87 14.77
C GLU A 134 0.67 -11.94 15.47
N GLU A 135 1.19 -10.80 15.86
CA GLU A 135 2.40 -10.73 16.65
C GLU A 135 2.00 -10.62 18.12
N TYR A 136 2.63 -11.45 18.96
CA TYR A 136 2.43 -11.34 20.40
C TYR A 136 2.99 -10.00 20.88
N LEU A 137 2.12 -9.15 21.38
CA LEU A 137 2.49 -7.89 22.03
C LEU A 137 2.55 -8.16 23.55
N ASP A 138 3.69 -7.79 24.16
CA ASP A 138 3.82 -7.85 25.60
C ASP A 138 2.78 -6.90 26.25
N PRO A 139 1.92 -7.41 27.17
CA PRO A 139 0.93 -6.59 27.86
C PRO A 139 1.52 -5.38 28.60
N ILE A 140 2.78 -5.44 29.00
CA ILE A 140 3.49 -4.35 29.69
C ILE A 140 3.67 -3.12 28.75
N ASN A 141 3.82 -3.37 27.46
CA ASN A 141 4.02 -2.34 26.46
C ASN A 141 2.72 -1.88 25.79
N HIS A 142 1.59 -2.41 26.25
CA HIS A 142 0.28 -2.06 25.70
C HIS A 142 -0.16 -0.68 26.23
N ASN A 143 -0.28 0.27 25.33
CA ASN A 143 -0.78 1.61 25.61
C ASN A 143 -1.68 2.11 24.47
N PHE A 144 -2.31 3.25 24.66
CA PHE A 144 -3.22 3.85 23.68
C PHE A 144 -2.60 3.98 22.27
N PHE A 145 -1.35 4.42 22.19
CA PHE A 145 -0.68 4.59 20.89
C PHE A 145 -0.29 3.28 20.25
N THR A 146 0.10 2.26 21.04
CA THR A 146 0.41 0.94 20.46
C THR A 146 -0.84 0.30 19.85
N GLU A 147 -1.99 0.50 20.45
CA GLU A 147 -3.27 0.03 19.90
C GLU A 147 -3.58 0.70 18.55
N ILE A 148 -3.47 2.02 18.47
CA ILE A 148 -3.74 2.75 17.22
C ILE A 148 -2.71 2.40 16.15
N THR A 149 -1.41 2.37 16.48
CA THR A 149 -0.35 2.14 15.51
C THR A 149 -0.27 0.71 15.01
N SER A 150 -0.84 -0.26 15.75
CA SER A 150 -0.91 -1.66 15.30
C SER A 150 -1.97 -1.91 14.24
N SER A 151 -2.90 -0.98 14.03
CA SER A 151 -3.92 -1.09 12.98
C SER A 151 -3.26 -1.27 11.62
N ILE A 152 -3.63 -2.35 10.90
CA ILE A 152 -3.09 -2.63 9.58
C ILE A 152 -3.82 -1.77 8.56
N SER A 153 -3.06 -0.97 7.82
CA SER A 153 -3.59 -0.10 6.77
C SER A 153 -3.76 -0.82 5.43
N ASP A 154 -2.90 -1.78 5.13
CA ASP A 154 -2.95 -2.54 3.88
C ASP A 154 -2.29 -3.92 4.01
N VAL A 155 -2.80 -4.89 3.25
CA VAL A 155 -2.22 -6.23 3.10
C VAL A 155 -2.18 -6.65 1.65
N LYS A 156 -1.07 -7.30 1.24
CA LYS A 156 -0.88 -7.82 -0.11
C LYS A 156 -0.23 -9.19 -0.06
N PHE A 157 -0.70 -10.09 -0.92
CA PHE A 157 0.05 -11.30 -1.23
C PHE A 157 1.26 -10.98 -2.12
N SER A 158 2.34 -11.72 -1.95
CA SER A 158 3.39 -11.77 -2.97
C SER A 158 2.84 -12.39 -4.25
N PRO A 159 3.35 -12.02 -5.43
CA PRO A 159 2.91 -12.59 -6.71
C PRO A 159 3.00 -14.11 -6.79
N ASP A 160 3.96 -14.75 -6.09
CA ASP A 160 4.08 -16.20 -5.98
C ASP A 160 3.10 -16.84 -4.97
N GLY A 161 2.37 -16.04 -4.20
CA GLY A 161 1.38 -16.47 -3.22
C GLY A 161 1.95 -17.02 -1.92
N ARG A 162 3.28 -17.03 -1.74
CA ARG A 162 3.93 -17.62 -0.57
C ARG A 162 3.96 -16.70 0.63
N TYR A 163 4.07 -15.40 0.40
CA TYR A 163 4.25 -14.41 1.46
C TYR A 163 3.11 -13.41 1.49
N ILE A 164 2.92 -12.82 2.66
CA ILE A 164 2.00 -11.70 2.89
C ILE A 164 2.83 -10.54 3.40
N ALA A 165 2.66 -9.37 2.83
CA ALA A 165 3.12 -8.11 3.38
C ALA A 165 1.96 -7.40 4.06
N SER A 166 2.15 -6.96 5.28
CA SER A 166 1.23 -6.09 6.01
C SER A 166 1.90 -4.77 6.36
N ARG A 167 1.18 -3.68 6.22
CA ARG A 167 1.61 -2.35 6.61
C ARG A 167 0.80 -1.88 7.81
N ASP A 168 1.45 -1.51 8.88
CA ASP A 168 0.88 -0.70 9.97
C ASP A 168 1.51 0.70 9.95
N TYR A 169 1.18 1.56 10.90
CA TYR A 169 1.69 2.93 10.86
C TYR A 169 3.21 3.04 10.95
N LEU A 170 3.85 2.18 11.75
CA LEU A 170 5.29 2.23 12.03
C LEU A 170 6.11 1.21 11.27
N THR A 171 5.50 0.08 10.84
CA THR A 171 6.25 -1.06 10.31
C THR A 171 5.62 -1.66 9.05
N VAL A 172 6.47 -2.36 8.29
CA VAL A 172 6.04 -3.38 7.32
C VAL A 172 6.47 -4.74 7.85
N LYS A 173 5.55 -5.70 7.87
CA LYS A 173 5.83 -7.08 8.28
C LYS A 173 5.63 -8.02 7.11
N ILE A 174 6.55 -8.96 6.97
CA ILE A 174 6.49 -10.03 5.98
C ILE A 174 6.18 -11.33 6.71
N TRP A 175 5.17 -12.03 6.26
CA TRP A 175 4.68 -13.28 6.83
C TRP A 175 4.82 -14.40 5.80
N ASP A 176 5.18 -15.60 6.23
CA ASP A 176 5.04 -16.80 5.42
C ASP A 176 3.63 -17.39 5.65
N VAL A 177 2.90 -17.65 4.56
CA VAL A 177 1.53 -18.22 4.60
C VAL A 177 1.48 -19.51 5.43
N ASN A 178 2.59 -20.25 5.51
CA ASN A 178 2.68 -21.48 6.29
C ASN A 178 3.04 -21.27 7.77
N MET A 179 3.47 -20.06 8.16
CA MET A 179 3.93 -19.75 9.52
C MET A 179 3.21 -18.52 10.07
N ASP A 180 2.22 -18.73 10.92
CA ASP A 180 1.31 -17.71 11.46
C ASP A 180 1.73 -17.12 12.81
N ASN A 181 2.64 -17.74 13.51
CA ASN A 181 2.98 -17.37 14.89
C ASN A 181 3.88 -16.13 15.01
N LYS A 182 4.61 -15.79 13.97
CA LYS A 182 5.48 -14.60 13.91
C LYS A 182 5.78 -14.18 12.48
N PRO A 183 6.05 -12.89 12.23
CA PRO A 183 6.53 -12.45 10.93
C PRO A 183 7.94 -13.01 10.65
N VAL A 184 8.20 -13.33 9.40
CA VAL A 184 9.54 -13.70 8.91
C VAL A 184 10.50 -12.53 9.01
N LYS A 185 9.98 -11.32 8.78
CA LYS A 185 10.75 -10.08 8.80
C LYS A 185 9.87 -8.91 9.22
N THR A 186 10.40 -8.06 10.08
CA THR A 186 9.79 -6.77 10.46
C THR A 186 10.72 -5.65 10.03
N ILE A 187 10.19 -4.67 9.33
CA ILE A 187 10.90 -3.52 8.78
C ILE A 187 10.33 -2.27 9.45
N ASN A 188 11.14 -1.56 10.20
CA ASN A 188 10.75 -0.29 10.79
C ASN A 188 10.82 0.82 9.74
N ILE A 189 9.71 1.52 9.54
CA ILE A 189 9.58 2.58 8.54
C ILE A 189 9.70 3.95 9.21
N HIS A 190 9.01 4.14 10.31
CA HIS A 190 8.84 5.43 10.99
C HIS A 190 9.43 5.42 12.42
N ASP A 191 10.66 4.92 12.58
CA ASP A 191 11.30 4.87 13.91
C ASP A 191 11.36 6.23 14.59
N GLN A 192 11.58 7.30 13.83
CA GLN A 192 11.63 8.67 14.37
C GLN A 192 10.29 9.20 14.86
N LEU A 193 9.18 8.65 14.35
CA LEU A 193 7.83 9.04 14.77
C LEU A 193 7.41 8.39 16.08
N LYS A 194 8.11 7.36 16.55
CA LYS A 194 7.80 6.68 17.82
C LYS A 194 7.81 7.63 19.02
N GLU A 195 8.70 8.60 19.02
CA GLU A 195 8.81 9.60 20.08
C GLU A 195 7.83 10.78 19.91
N ARG A 196 7.20 10.89 18.74
CA ARG A 196 6.32 12.00 18.36
C ARG A 196 4.89 11.54 18.03
N LEU A 197 4.45 10.44 18.61
CA LEU A 197 3.10 9.90 18.31
C LEU A 197 1.98 10.84 18.75
N SER A 198 2.20 11.65 19.79
CA SER A 198 1.25 12.69 20.20
C SER A 198 1.06 13.74 19.11
N ASP A 199 2.15 14.20 18.50
CA ASP A 199 2.11 15.20 17.42
C ASP A 199 1.40 14.62 16.19
N THR A 200 1.66 13.34 15.87
CA THR A 200 1.00 12.65 14.74
C THR A 200 -0.48 12.44 14.99
N TYR A 201 -0.87 12.23 16.24
CA TYR A 201 -2.27 12.12 16.63
C TYR A 201 -3.00 13.46 16.54
N GLU A 202 -2.38 14.55 17.04
CA GLU A 202 -2.96 15.90 16.98
C GLU A 202 -3.16 16.40 15.54
N ASN A 203 -2.34 15.94 14.61
CA ASN A 203 -2.42 16.26 13.18
C ASN A 203 -3.26 15.26 12.36
N ASP A 204 -3.91 14.30 12.99
CA ASP A 204 -4.62 13.18 12.36
C ASP A 204 -3.72 12.29 11.45
N ALA A 205 -2.42 12.53 11.41
CA ALA A 205 -1.48 11.82 10.54
C ALA A 205 -1.32 10.34 10.94
N ILE A 206 -1.51 10.01 12.22
CA ILE A 206 -1.44 8.63 12.72
C ILE A 206 -2.47 7.70 12.07
N PHE A 207 -3.53 8.26 11.46
CA PHE A 207 -4.58 7.53 10.76
C PHE A 207 -4.32 7.40 9.26
N ASP A 208 -3.19 7.88 8.74
CA ASP A 208 -2.82 7.76 7.34
C ASP A 208 -2.70 6.29 6.93
N LYS A 209 -3.47 5.90 5.90
CA LYS A 209 -3.52 4.53 5.39
C LYS A 209 -2.47 4.33 4.31
N PHE A 210 -1.23 4.08 4.71
CA PHE A 210 -0.16 3.75 3.78
C PHE A 210 -0.38 2.37 3.17
N GLU A 211 -0.15 2.25 1.87
CA GLU A 211 -0.16 0.99 1.14
C GLU A 211 1.19 0.27 1.20
N VAL A 212 1.18 -0.99 0.84
CA VAL A 212 2.35 -1.84 0.64
C VAL A 212 2.21 -2.61 -0.67
N SER A 213 3.29 -2.87 -1.38
CA SER A 213 3.28 -3.67 -2.60
C SER A 213 4.55 -4.49 -2.74
N PHE A 214 4.42 -5.71 -3.23
CA PHE A 214 5.55 -6.50 -3.69
C PHE A 214 5.96 -6.10 -5.12
N SER A 215 7.24 -6.30 -5.44
CA SER A 215 7.71 -6.34 -6.82
C SER A 215 7.15 -7.54 -7.58
N GLY A 216 7.13 -7.47 -8.91
CA GLY A 216 6.59 -8.54 -9.74
C GLY A 216 7.31 -9.89 -9.58
N ASP A 217 8.55 -9.91 -9.11
CA ASP A 217 9.37 -11.09 -8.82
C ASP A 217 9.27 -11.57 -7.35
N SER A 218 8.42 -10.97 -6.56
CA SER A 218 8.23 -11.27 -5.11
C SER A 218 9.45 -10.98 -4.23
N SER A 219 10.52 -10.39 -4.76
CA SER A 219 11.77 -10.24 -4.02
C SER A 219 11.82 -9.01 -3.14
N SER A 220 11.14 -7.95 -3.52
CA SER A 220 11.21 -6.63 -2.92
C SER A 220 9.85 -6.12 -2.49
N VAL A 221 9.83 -5.21 -1.53
CA VAL A 221 8.62 -4.54 -1.05
C VAL A 221 8.79 -3.03 -1.12
N MET A 222 7.73 -2.34 -1.52
CA MET A 222 7.65 -0.89 -1.56
C MET A 222 6.56 -0.38 -0.64
N THR A 223 6.81 0.76 0.00
CA THR A 223 5.82 1.48 0.80
C THR A 223 6.07 2.98 0.76
N GLY A 224 5.03 3.76 1.00
CA GLY A 224 5.10 5.21 1.06
C GLY A 224 5.40 5.75 2.46
N SER A 225 5.72 7.04 2.51
CA SER A 225 5.99 7.78 3.73
C SER A 225 5.66 9.27 3.55
N TYR A 226 6.13 10.12 4.46
CA TYR A 226 5.97 11.58 4.41
C TYR A 226 7.08 12.27 3.61
N ASN A 227 6.94 13.58 3.41
CA ASN A 227 7.85 14.42 2.63
C ASN A 227 7.99 13.98 1.16
N ASN A 228 6.94 13.37 0.57
CA ASN A 228 6.95 12.74 -0.74
C ASN A 228 8.01 11.62 -0.88
N ASN A 229 8.41 11.00 0.22
CA ASN A 229 9.32 9.87 0.19
C ASN A 229 8.57 8.55 0.05
N PHE A 230 9.16 7.63 -0.69
CA PHE A 230 8.80 6.22 -0.71
C PHE A 230 10.03 5.35 -0.61
N MET A 231 9.90 4.18 -0.07
CA MET A 231 10.99 3.27 0.21
C MET A 231 10.80 1.96 -0.51
N ILE A 232 11.91 1.42 -1.00
CA ILE A 232 12.00 0.07 -1.57
C ILE A 232 12.98 -0.74 -0.73
N TYR A 233 12.52 -1.88 -0.26
CA TYR A 233 13.31 -2.83 0.52
C TYR A 233 13.57 -4.06 -0.34
N PRO A 234 14.79 -4.24 -0.87
CA PRO A 234 15.14 -5.40 -1.68
C PRO A 234 15.37 -6.64 -0.82
N ASN A 235 15.24 -7.82 -1.44
CA ASN A 235 15.56 -9.11 -0.82
C ASN A 235 14.86 -9.36 0.51
N VAL A 236 13.58 -9.00 0.62
CA VAL A 236 12.80 -9.17 1.86
C VAL A 236 12.55 -10.64 2.19
N VAL A 237 12.65 -11.53 1.20
CA VAL A 237 12.24 -12.94 1.26
C VAL A 237 13.43 -13.91 1.23
N LYS A 238 14.66 -13.46 0.92
CA LYS A 238 15.84 -14.36 0.91
C LYS A 238 16.16 -14.83 2.33
N THR A 239 15.68 -16.03 2.65
CA THR A 239 16.11 -16.83 3.79
C THR A 239 17.22 -17.77 3.31
N GLY A 240 18.46 -17.44 3.54
CA GLY A 240 19.53 -18.37 3.23
C GLY A 240 20.88 -17.67 3.05
N GLU A 241 21.70 -17.87 4.01
CA GLU A 241 23.04 -17.40 4.32
C GLU A 241 23.02 -16.24 5.32
N ALA A 242 23.35 -16.64 6.54
CA ALA A 242 23.70 -15.73 7.60
C ALA A 242 24.83 -14.82 7.08
N SER A 243 24.48 -13.61 6.70
CA SER A 243 25.46 -12.54 6.66
C SER A 243 25.87 -12.26 8.11
N VAL A 244 26.86 -12.99 8.57
CA VAL A 244 27.68 -12.63 9.72
C VAL A 244 28.37 -11.31 9.30
N GLY A 245 27.78 -10.21 9.67
CA GLY A 245 28.39 -8.90 9.45
C GLY A 245 27.37 -7.85 9.04
N ASN A 246 26.96 -7.02 9.99
CA ASN A 246 26.14 -5.82 9.88
C ASN A 246 24.74 -6.01 9.27
N ASN A 247 23.73 -6.08 10.14
CA ASN A 247 22.30 -6.02 9.85
C ASN A 247 21.85 -4.66 9.30
N THR A 248 22.49 -4.16 8.25
CA THR A 248 22.01 -3.01 7.52
C THR A 248 21.20 -3.51 6.34
N MET A 249 19.87 -3.46 6.46
CA MET A 249 19.01 -3.68 5.30
C MET A 249 19.37 -2.65 4.24
N ASP A 250 19.53 -3.11 3.00
CA ASP A 250 19.59 -2.20 1.87
C ASP A 250 18.23 -1.53 1.73
N GLU A 251 18.16 -0.28 2.13
CA GLU A 251 16.98 0.56 1.98
C GLU A 251 17.25 1.55 0.85
N ILE A 252 16.32 1.61 -0.09
CA ILE A 252 16.36 2.58 -1.19
C ILE A 252 15.26 3.61 -0.89
N VAL A 253 15.66 4.82 -0.49
CA VAL A 253 14.76 5.94 -0.28
C VAL A 253 14.75 6.83 -1.51
N LEU A 254 13.57 7.04 -2.08
CA LEU A 254 13.34 7.86 -3.26
C LEU A 254 12.33 8.96 -2.93
N GLN A 255 12.46 10.12 -3.58
CA GLN A 255 11.57 11.24 -3.39
C GLN A 255 10.82 11.57 -4.68
N ALA A 256 9.49 11.58 -4.61
CA ALA A 256 8.63 11.98 -5.72
C ALA A 256 8.43 13.50 -5.73
N ASP A 257 9.45 14.24 -6.17
CA ASP A 257 9.43 15.68 -6.32
C ASP A 257 9.94 16.07 -7.72
N LYS A 258 9.48 17.23 -8.21
CA LYS A 258 9.94 17.83 -9.47
C LYS A 258 11.45 18.10 -9.50
N THR A 259 12.07 18.25 -8.34
CA THR A 259 13.52 18.44 -8.20
C THR A 259 14.31 17.16 -8.46
N ALA A 260 13.69 15.97 -8.30
CA ALA A 260 14.32 14.70 -8.57
C ALA A 260 14.72 14.54 -10.06
N PHE A 261 14.04 15.27 -10.96
CA PHE A 261 14.30 15.25 -12.39
C PHE A 261 15.28 16.33 -12.88
N LYS A 262 15.83 17.14 -11.97
CA LYS A 262 16.90 18.08 -12.33
C LYS A 262 18.20 17.30 -12.43
N SER A 263 18.82 17.28 -13.63
CA SER A 263 20.11 16.62 -13.82
C SER A 263 21.12 17.20 -12.81
N LYS A 264 21.58 16.38 -11.89
CA LYS A 264 22.72 16.71 -11.04
C LYS A 264 23.92 16.76 -12.00
N ARG A 265 24.58 17.93 -12.15
CA ARG A 265 25.87 18.02 -12.82
C ARG A 265 26.81 17.00 -12.16
N LEU A 266 27.44 16.16 -12.98
CA LEU A 266 28.39 15.16 -12.56
C LEU A 266 29.55 15.85 -11.82
N GLY A 267 29.48 15.90 -10.54
CA GLY A 267 30.50 16.43 -9.63
C GLY A 267 30.45 15.61 -8.36
N THR A 268 31.37 14.67 -8.28
CA THR A 268 31.70 13.88 -7.08
C THR A 268 30.59 12.94 -6.60
N LEU A 269 30.76 11.67 -6.91
CA LEU A 269 30.11 10.53 -6.27
C LEU A 269 30.47 10.52 -4.76
N GLN A 270 29.78 11.29 -3.96
CA GLN A 270 29.62 10.96 -2.57
C GLN A 270 28.42 10.01 -2.49
N GLN A 271 28.69 8.74 -2.32
CA GLN A 271 27.78 7.82 -1.67
C GLN A 271 27.47 8.40 -0.28
N GLN A 272 26.50 9.28 -0.22
CA GLN A 272 25.84 9.59 1.04
C GLN A 272 24.99 8.35 1.34
N SER A 273 25.52 7.54 2.26
CA SER A 273 24.73 6.55 2.97
C SER A 273 23.43 7.25 3.41
N ALA A 274 22.29 6.72 2.95
CA ALA A 274 20.96 7.26 3.20
C ALA A 274 20.59 7.33 4.71
N ARG A 275 21.48 6.82 5.57
CA ARG A 275 21.29 6.71 7.02
C ARG A 275 21.36 8.02 7.81
N ASN A 276 21.85 9.11 7.22
CA ASN A 276 22.05 10.37 7.93
C ASN A 276 21.47 11.60 7.21
N LYS A 277 20.45 11.45 6.38
CA LYS A 277 19.52 12.55 6.25
C LYS A 277 18.61 12.47 7.47
N GLU A 278 19.07 13.11 8.55
CA GLU A 278 18.18 13.60 9.59
C GLU A 278 16.92 14.09 8.88
N TRP A 279 15.83 13.38 9.10
CA TRP A 279 14.52 13.95 8.90
C TRP A 279 14.53 15.11 9.88
N GLY A 280 14.84 16.32 9.39
CA GLY A 280 14.88 17.50 10.24
C GLY A 280 13.55 17.60 10.98
N ASP A 281 13.49 18.36 12.06
CA ASP A 281 12.32 18.56 12.92
C ASP A 281 11.02 18.89 12.16
N ASP A 282 11.06 19.01 10.85
CA ASP A 282 10.01 19.52 9.96
C ASP A 282 9.49 18.43 9.02
N ILE A 283 8.65 17.52 9.56
CA ILE A 283 7.91 16.54 8.77
C ILE A 283 6.64 17.21 8.24
N ASP A 284 6.53 17.30 6.92
CA ASP A 284 5.31 17.76 6.24
C ASP A 284 4.33 16.60 6.04
N PHE A 285 3.41 16.42 6.99
CA PHE A 285 2.38 15.39 6.96
C PHE A 285 1.43 15.52 5.75
N LYS A 286 1.32 16.71 5.15
CA LYS A 286 0.50 16.93 3.95
C LYS A 286 1.13 16.35 2.68
N LYS A 287 2.41 16.03 2.71
CA LYS A 287 3.13 15.40 1.61
C LYS A 287 3.31 13.91 1.87
N SER A 288 2.22 13.21 2.09
CA SER A 288 2.21 11.76 2.26
C SER A 288 2.05 11.06 0.90
N ILE A 289 2.73 9.93 0.71
CA ILE A 289 2.55 9.01 -0.40
C ILE A 289 1.73 7.83 0.10
N LEU A 290 0.43 7.86 -0.17
CA LEU A 290 -0.50 6.82 0.25
C LEU A 290 -0.73 5.78 -0.84
N HIS A 291 -0.74 6.20 -2.12
CA HIS A 291 -1.12 5.37 -3.26
C HIS A 291 0.00 5.28 -4.29
N PHE A 292 0.27 4.06 -4.71
CA PHE A 292 1.25 3.77 -5.74
C PHE A 292 0.94 2.41 -6.39
N SER A 293 1.63 2.12 -7.49
CA SER A 293 1.51 0.85 -8.17
C SER A 293 2.87 0.42 -8.71
N TRP A 294 3.23 -0.84 -8.47
CA TRP A 294 4.40 -1.44 -9.08
C TRP A 294 3.99 -2.16 -10.37
N HIS A 295 4.71 -1.95 -11.45
CA HIS A 295 4.43 -2.64 -12.70
C HIS A 295 4.73 -4.14 -12.55
N PRO A 296 3.80 -5.04 -12.98
CA PRO A 296 3.92 -6.47 -12.68
C PRO A 296 5.09 -7.18 -13.41
N ARG A 297 5.62 -6.60 -14.48
CA ARG A 297 6.65 -7.22 -15.33
C ARG A 297 7.89 -6.35 -15.54
N GLU A 298 7.77 -5.05 -15.37
CA GLU A 298 8.86 -4.09 -15.62
C GLU A 298 9.31 -3.46 -14.32
N ASN A 299 10.58 -3.07 -14.23
CA ASN A 299 11.11 -2.35 -13.10
C ASN A 299 10.68 -0.87 -13.16
N SER A 300 9.37 -0.65 -13.12
CA SER A 300 8.78 0.68 -13.09
C SER A 300 7.69 0.78 -12.03
N VAL A 301 7.59 1.95 -11.41
CA VAL A 301 6.63 2.25 -10.36
C VAL A 301 5.92 3.57 -10.65
N ALA A 302 4.62 3.61 -10.43
CA ALA A 302 3.80 4.81 -10.50
C ALA A 302 3.49 5.30 -9.09
N ILE A 303 3.78 6.55 -8.79
CA ILE A 303 3.65 7.16 -7.48
C ILE A 303 2.71 8.36 -7.56
N ALA A 304 1.66 8.35 -6.75
CA ALA A 304 0.80 9.52 -6.57
C ALA A 304 1.36 10.40 -5.43
N ALA A 305 1.84 11.59 -5.78
CA ALA A 305 2.39 12.52 -4.81
C ALA A 305 1.77 13.91 -4.99
N THR A 306 1.11 14.40 -3.96
CA THR A 306 0.35 15.66 -3.97
C THR A 306 -0.67 15.70 -5.12
N ASN A 307 -0.47 16.53 -6.12
CA ASN A 307 -1.32 16.66 -7.31
C ASN A 307 -0.65 16.15 -8.61
N ASN A 308 0.37 15.30 -8.48
CA ASN A 308 1.14 14.78 -9.60
C ASN A 308 1.19 13.26 -9.57
N LEU A 309 1.30 12.67 -10.77
CA LEU A 309 1.67 11.28 -10.98
C LEU A 309 3.13 11.24 -11.46
N PHE A 310 3.96 10.50 -10.75
CA PHE A 310 5.35 10.26 -11.11
C PHE A 310 5.52 8.81 -11.53
N ILE A 311 6.29 8.59 -12.61
CA ILE A 311 6.68 7.25 -13.04
C ILE A 311 8.20 7.16 -12.95
N PHE A 312 8.69 6.22 -12.17
CA PHE A 312 10.10 5.88 -12.03
C PHE A 312 10.35 4.56 -12.73
N SER A 313 11.43 4.49 -13.49
CA SER A 313 11.88 3.26 -14.15
C SER A 313 13.35 3.05 -13.85
N ALA A 314 13.73 1.81 -13.55
CA ALA A 314 15.13 1.43 -13.52
C ALA A 314 15.67 1.36 -14.95
N LEU A 315 16.85 1.93 -15.17
CA LEU A 315 17.57 1.88 -16.44
C LEU A 315 18.32 0.55 -16.55
#